data_e2a0dadfefd513f78b3cdcb0cd7442d0
#
_entry.id   e2a0dadfefd513f78b3cdcb0cd7442d0
#
_cell.length_a   1.000
_cell.length_b   1.000
_cell.length_c   1.000
_cell.angle_alpha   90.00
_cell.angle_beta   90.00
_cell.angle_gamma   90.00
#
_symmetry.space_group_name_H-M   'P 1'
#
loop_
_entity.id
_entity.type
_entity.pdbx_description
1 polymer ?
#
loop_
_entity_poly.entity_id
_entity_poly.type
_entity_poly.pdbx_seq_one_letter_code
_entity_poly.pdbx_strand_id
1 'polypeptide(L)'
;MTKRKTTEEFKNEIRSMHGDRYGLDLVEYINNKTKVKLICRKHGVFEMSPNCLLSGQNCPKCSKEELSRSMTHNANDVIARFKAIQGDRYGYEKVVYEKMLKKVCFTCKEHGDFWMTPSHFLEGHGCPECGKMSRSQKRAKTFNSFVDDANKVHNNKYTYISDGYRNNRSKVKIIWPIHGEFEQKSLDHIQWKGCPRCGHITSKAEDEIHSYIRTFVNENDIVRHDNKLLDGLETDIYLPKFGISFEFDGLRWHSEEFCKDMNYHLLKTEISESKGVHLIHIFEDEWIEHHDLVLEKIRHFLGKNDSLVIGARKCTIKLIHKDDAKPFLDRYHIQGWTTSTLYYGAFYNNNLVGVMSFLREYDGNWNLTRFTTDSSYRIPGLANKIFKKFVTENNPIQVKTFLDRRWSHSNCNVYDRMGFKLDKTLKPDYRYVVGNKRMHKFGFRKQILHRKYGLPLTMTEKEMCNKLGFHRIWDCGLFRYVWKKNT
;
A
#
# COMPACT_ATOMS: atom_id res chain seq x y z
N MET A 1 -56.38 -30.11 -66.04
CA MET A 1 -55.78 -31.10 -65.13
C MET A 1 -54.41 -31.47 -65.67
N THR A 2 -53.31 -31.10 -65.03
CA THR A 2 -51.95 -31.49 -65.45
C THR A 2 -51.80 -33.00 -65.29
N LYS A 3 -51.51 -33.73 -66.37
CA LYS A 3 -51.32 -35.16 -66.40
C LYS A 3 -50.23 -35.59 -65.43
N ARG A 4 -50.50 -36.48 -64.47
CA ARG A 4 -49.50 -37.00 -63.54
C ARG A 4 -48.39 -37.74 -64.31
N LYS A 5 -47.14 -37.42 -64.06
CA LYS A 5 -45.96 -38.02 -64.63
C LYS A 5 -45.89 -39.51 -64.21
N THR A 6 -45.59 -40.38 -65.17
CA THR A 6 -45.43 -41.83 -64.87
C THR A 6 -44.02 -42.14 -64.39
N THR A 7 -43.83 -43.31 -63.76
CA THR A 7 -42.50 -43.75 -63.29
C THR A 7 -41.50 -43.88 -64.44
N GLU A 8 -41.93 -44.29 -65.62
CA GLU A 8 -41.05 -44.40 -66.78
C GLU A 8 -40.66 -43.04 -67.37
N GLU A 9 -41.58 -42.10 -67.45
CA GLU A 9 -41.26 -40.72 -67.82
C GLU A 9 -40.22 -40.10 -66.86
N PHE A 10 -40.34 -40.33 -65.54
CA PHE A 10 -39.37 -39.88 -64.55
C PHE A 10 -38.01 -40.57 -64.69
N LYS A 11 -37.96 -41.90 -64.92
CA LYS A 11 -36.73 -42.64 -65.19
C LYS A 11 -35.96 -42.08 -66.38
N ASN A 12 -36.68 -41.75 -67.48
CA ASN A 12 -36.11 -41.21 -68.70
C ASN A 12 -35.50 -39.79 -68.42
N GLU A 13 -36.14 -38.95 -67.64
CA GLU A 13 -35.57 -37.64 -67.22
C GLU A 13 -34.33 -37.83 -66.40
N ILE A 14 -34.28 -38.76 -65.47
CA ILE A 14 -33.05 -39.03 -64.67
C ILE A 14 -31.93 -39.54 -65.56
N ARG A 15 -32.19 -40.43 -66.54
CA ARG A 15 -31.18 -40.86 -67.52
C ARG A 15 -30.66 -39.70 -68.35
N SER A 16 -31.56 -38.81 -68.80
CA SER A 16 -31.14 -37.63 -69.58
C SER A 16 -30.19 -36.67 -68.76
N MET A 17 -30.45 -36.53 -67.45
CA MET A 17 -29.74 -35.59 -66.61
C MET A 17 -28.46 -36.16 -65.97
N HIS A 18 -28.51 -37.43 -65.56
CA HIS A 18 -27.44 -38.09 -64.85
C HIS A 18 -26.75 -39.21 -65.61
N GLY A 19 -27.16 -39.45 -66.86
CA GLY A 19 -26.66 -40.55 -67.67
C GLY A 19 -26.84 -41.90 -66.96
N ASP A 20 -25.94 -42.83 -67.19
CA ASP A 20 -25.91 -44.15 -66.58
C ASP A 20 -25.33 -44.22 -65.19
N ARG A 21 -25.26 -43.04 -64.43
CA ARG A 21 -24.67 -42.94 -63.11
C ARG A 21 -25.43 -43.71 -62.03
N TYR A 22 -26.75 -43.89 -62.25
CA TYR A 22 -27.64 -44.54 -61.27
C TYR A 22 -28.38 -45.70 -61.85
N GLY A 23 -28.50 -46.84 -61.11
CA GLY A 23 -29.47 -47.91 -61.39
C GLY A 23 -30.88 -47.47 -60.98
N LEU A 24 -31.86 -47.66 -61.86
CA LEU A 24 -33.22 -47.15 -61.68
C LEU A 24 -34.22 -48.26 -61.38
N ASP A 25 -33.73 -49.47 -61.09
CA ASP A 25 -34.58 -50.69 -60.93
C ASP A 25 -35.51 -50.59 -59.71
N LEU A 26 -35.07 -49.83 -58.66
CA LEU A 26 -35.84 -49.66 -57.45
C LEU A 26 -36.68 -48.36 -57.43
N VAL A 27 -36.77 -47.64 -58.53
CA VAL A 27 -37.51 -46.39 -58.66
C VAL A 27 -38.99 -46.59 -58.81
N GLU A 28 -39.76 -46.15 -57.83
CA GLU A 28 -41.20 -46.01 -57.83
C GLU A 28 -41.57 -44.54 -57.67
N TYR A 29 -42.02 -43.87 -58.72
CA TYR A 29 -42.36 -42.48 -58.72
C TYR A 29 -43.80 -42.22 -58.31
N ILE A 30 -44.04 -41.49 -57.26
CA ILE A 30 -45.37 -41.11 -56.77
C ILE A 30 -45.65 -39.63 -57.01
N ASN A 31 -44.71 -38.75 -56.61
CA ASN A 31 -44.76 -37.31 -56.82
C ASN A 31 -43.37 -36.71 -56.65
N ASN A 32 -43.18 -35.40 -56.92
CA ASN A 32 -41.90 -34.73 -56.85
C ASN A 32 -41.26 -34.57 -55.41
N LYS A 33 -42.04 -34.86 -54.36
CA LYS A 33 -41.60 -34.72 -52.96
C LYS A 33 -41.30 -36.04 -52.27
N THR A 34 -42.01 -37.12 -52.68
CA THR A 34 -41.78 -38.42 -52.06
C THR A 34 -40.47 -39.01 -52.55
N LYS A 35 -39.61 -39.40 -51.61
CA LYS A 35 -38.27 -39.92 -51.89
C LYS A 35 -38.39 -41.22 -52.69
N VAL A 36 -37.55 -41.36 -53.70
CA VAL A 36 -37.38 -42.57 -54.52
C VAL A 36 -36.03 -43.21 -54.19
N LYS A 37 -35.95 -44.53 -54.35
CA LYS A 37 -34.73 -45.31 -54.16
C LYS A 37 -33.99 -45.45 -55.49
N LEU A 38 -32.69 -45.10 -55.43
CA LEU A 38 -31.78 -45.25 -56.58
C LEU A 38 -30.54 -46.02 -56.14
N ILE A 39 -29.85 -46.63 -57.08
CA ILE A 39 -28.61 -47.36 -56.85
C ILE A 39 -27.44 -46.55 -57.43
N CYS A 40 -26.63 -45.93 -56.57
CA CYS A 40 -25.42 -45.36 -57.05
C CYS A 40 -24.38 -46.44 -57.34
N ARG A 41 -23.70 -46.41 -58.47
CA ARG A 41 -22.68 -47.41 -58.83
C ARG A 41 -21.49 -47.45 -57.89
N LYS A 42 -21.20 -46.33 -57.17
CA LYS A 42 -20.09 -46.24 -56.18
C LYS A 42 -20.51 -46.53 -54.74
N HIS A 43 -21.74 -46.13 -54.35
CA HIS A 43 -22.13 -46.06 -52.96
C HIS A 43 -23.36 -46.93 -52.60
N GLY A 44 -23.89 -47.67 -53.57
CA GLY A 44 -25.03 -48.50 -53.33
C GLY A 44 -26.35 -47.71 -53.23
N VAL A 45 -27.34 -48.32 -52.61
CA VAL A 45 -28.71 -47.76 -52.54
C VAL A 45 -28.73 -46.46 -51.71
N PHE A 46 -29.44 -45.46 -52.23
CA PHE A 46 -29.70 -44.17 -51.49
C PHE A 46 -31.12 -43.68 -51.84
N GLU A 47 -31.66 -42.82 -50.96
CA GLU A 47 -32.96 -42.20 -51.12
C GLU A 47 -32.85 -40.73 -51.37
N MET A 48 -33.53 -40.15 -52.34
CA MET A 48 -33.60 -38.77 -52.66
C MET A 48 -34.94 -38.34 -53.21
N SER A 49 -35.38 -37.11 -52.98
CA SER A 49 -36.65 -36.65 -53.62
C SER A 49 -36.44 -36.42 -55.14
N PRO A 50 -37.42 -36.69 -55.95
CA PRO A 50 -37.37 -36.41 -57.38
C PRO A 50 -37.00 -34.97 -57.73
N ASN A 51 -37.46 -34.00 -56.94
CA ASN A 51 -37.11 -32.59 -57.13
C ASN A 51 -35.63 -32.34 -57.02
N CYS A 52 -34.96 -32.94 -56.04
CA CYS A 52 -33.50 -32.79 -55.83
C CYS A 52 -32.73 -33.47 -56.98
N LEU A 53 -33.17 -34.62 -57.43
CA LEU A 53 -32.55 -35.29 -58.56
C LEU A 53 -32.69 -34.52 -59.88
N LEU A 54 -33.85 -33.95 -60.11
CA LEU A 54 -34.14 -33.15 -61.31
C LEU A 54 -33.50 -31.75 -61.26
N SER A 55 -33.09 -31.33 -60.09
CA SER A 55 -32.24 -30.11 -59.93
C SER A 55 -30.75 -30.38 -60.08
N GLY A 56 -30.36 -31.60 -60.48
CA GLY A 56 -28.94 -31.93 -60.69
C GLY A 56 -28.15 -32.36 -59.45
N GLN A 57 -28.84 -32.59 -58.33
CA GLN A 57 -28.13 -33.04 -57.11
C GLN A 57 -27.69 -34.50 -57.24
N ASN A 58 -26.44 -34.78 -56.85
CA ASN A 58 -25.86 -36.11 -56.92
C ASN A 58 -26.10 -36.91 -55.65
N CYS A 59 -25.81 -38.22 -55.68
CA CYS A 59 -25.78 -39.08 -54.51
C CYS A 59 -25.03 -38.31 -53.33
N PRO A 60 -25.63 -38.29 -52.14
CA PRO A 60 -25.05 -37.51 -51.03
C PRO A 60 -23.57 -37.83 -50.69
N LYS A 61 -23.19 -39.11 -50.84
CA LYS A 61 -21.79 -39.53 -50.64
C LYS A 61 -20.89 -39.06 -51.77
N CYS A 62 -21.35 -39.10 -53.06
CA CYS A 62 -20.62 -38.56 -54.20
C CYS A 62 -20.38 -37.02 -54.02
N SER A 63 -21.45 -36.29 -53.69
CA SER A 63 -21.33 -34.81 -53.45
C SER A 63 -20.34 -34.47 -52.35
N LYS A 64 -20.32 -35.26 -51.26
CA LYS A 64 -19.35 -35.10 -50.18
C LYS A 64 -17.91 -35.38 -50.61
N GLU A 65 -17.69 -36.41 -51.46
CA GLU A 65 -16.37 -36.70 -51.99
C GLU A 65 -15.90 -35.65 -52.98
N GLU A 66 -16.78 -35.15 -53.85
CA GLU A 66 -16.47 -34.06 -54.78
C GLU A 66 -16.11 -32.77 -54.07
N LEU A 67 -16.85 -32.41 -53.00
CA LEU A 67 -16.56 -31.27 -52.14
C LEU A 67 -15.21 -31.45 -51.43
N SER A 68 -14.94 -32.63 -50.90
CA SER A 68 -13.65 -32.93 -50.23
C SER A 68 -12.47 -32.83 -51.18
N ARG A 69 -12.61 -33.26 -52.45
CA ARG A 69 -11.56 -33.15 -53.47
C ARG A 69 -11.32 -31.71 -53.90
N SER A 70 -12.37 -30.90 -54.06
CA SER A 70 -12.24 -29.48 -54.42
C SER A 70 -11.58 -28.62 -53.33
N MET A 71 -11.68 -29.07 -52.06
CA MET A 71 -11.03 -28.39 -50.91
C MET A 71 -9.60 -28.86 -50.62
N THR A 72 -9.08 -29.85 -51.36
CA THR A 72 -7.71 -30.35 -51.15
C THR A 72 -6.74 -29.52 -52.01
N HIS A 73 -6.02 -28.60 -51.38
CA HIS A 73 -4.96 -27.88 -52.06
C HIS A 73 -3.76 -28.79 -52.35
N ASN A 74 -3.05 -28.55 -53.45
CA ASN A 74 -1.80 -29.24 -53.75
C ASN A 74 -0.75 -28.89 -52.66
N ALA A 75 -0.01 -29.87 -52.17
CA ALA A 75 1.01 -29.69 -51.14
C ALA A 75 2.06 -28.59 -51.51
N ASN A 76 2.46 -28.55 -52.76
CA ASN A 76 3.43 -27.56 -53.26
C ASN A 76 2.87 -26.11 -53.18
N ASP A 77 1.56 -25.94 -53.52
CA ASP A 77 0.92 -24.63 -53.48
C ASP A 77 0.80 -24.13 -52.01
N VAL A 78 0.52 -25.03 -51.08
CA VAL A 78 0.43 -24.70 -49.64
C VAL A 78 1.80 -24.32 -49.10
N ILE A 79 2.89 -25.04 -49.48
CA ILE A 79 4.22 -24.73 -49.06
C ILE A 79 4.69 -23.37 -49.67
N ALA A 80 4.31 -23.09 -50.91
CA ALA A 80 4.59 -21.78 -51.53
C ALA A 80 3.90 -20.63 -50.74
N ARG A 81 2.67 -20.85 -50.32
CA ARG A 81 1.96 -19.86 -49.46
C ARG A 81 2.61 -19.70 -48.10
N PHE A 82 3.11 -20.78 -47.48
CA PHE A 82 3.89 -20.67 -46.23
C PHE A 82 5.12 -19.79 -46.40
N LYS A 83 5.89 -20.00 -47.47
CA LYS A 83 7.05 -19.20 -47.82
C LYS A 83 6.71 -17.73 -48.10
N ALA A 84 5.60 -17.46 -48.75
CA ALA A 84 5.15 -16.10 -49.03
C ALA A 84 4.81 -15.32 -47.73
N ILE A 85 4.31 -15.98 -46.68
CA ILE A 85 3.91 -15.33 -45.43
C ILE A 85 5.04 -15.26 -44.41
N GLN A 86 5.84 -16.33 -44.28
CA GLN A 86 6.84 -16.46 -43.22
C GLN A 86 8.27 -16.42 -43.73
N GLY A 87 8.47 -16.34 -45.04
CA GLY A 87 9.77 -16.35 -45.70
C GLY A 87 10.58 -17.62 -45.38
N ASP A 88 11.89 -17.42 -45.32
CA ASP A 88 12.87 -18.50 -45.02
C ASP A 88 13.17 -18.61 -43.50
N ARG A 89 12.28 -18.09 -42.68
CA ARG A 89 12.43 -18.17 -41.21
C ARG A 89 12.28 -19.59 -40.69
N TYR A 90 11.54 -20.43 -41.42
CA TYR A 90 11.25 -21.82 -41.05
C TYR A 90 11.70 -22.78 -42.16
N GLY A 91 12.08 -24.01 -41.79
CA GLY A 91 12.28 -25.13 -42.70
C GLY A 91 10.98 -25.82 -43.00
N TYR A 92 10.78 -26.24 -44.25
CA TYR A 92 9.56 -26.85 -44.76
C TYR A 92 9.78 -28.30 -45.23
N GLU A 93 10.98 -28.83 -45.10
CA GLU A 93 11.38 -30.14 -45.63
C GLU A 93 10.61 -31.30 -44.99
N LYS A 94 10.16 -31.11 -43.72
CA LYS A 94 9.41 -32.10 -42.96
C LYS A 94 7.89 -31.92 -43.07
N VAL A 95 7.42 -31.00 -43.88
CA VAL A 95 5.99 -30.74 -44.04
C VAL A 95 5.35 -31.82 -44.90
N VAL A 96 4.55 -32.69 -44.31
CA VAL A 96 3.70 -33.65 -44.99
C VAL A 96 2.26 -33.14 -44.94
N TYR A 97 1.81 -32.47 -46.03
CA TYR A 97 0.48 -31.85 -46.08
C TYR A 97 -0.60 -32.85 -46.47
N GLU A 98 -1.64 -32.95 -45.68
CA GLU A 98 -2.84 -33.72 -46.00
C GLU A 98 -4.10 -32.84 -45.98
N LYS A 99 -4.29 -32.02 -44.97
CA LYS A 99 -5.48 -31.16 -44.79
C LYS A 99 -5.09 -29.90 -43.97
N MET A 100 -5.83 -28.80 -44.16
CA MET A 100 -5.60 -27.51 -43.48
C MET A 100 -5.64 -27.59 -41.96
N LEU A 101 -6.39 -28.49 -41.37
CA LEU A 101 -6.56 -28.64 -39.91
C LEU A 101 -5.72 -29.76 -39.30
N LYS A 102 -5.01 -30.56 -40.12
CA LYS A 102 -4.08 -31.58 -39.62
C LYS A 102 -2.72 -30.96 -39.36
N LYS A 103 -2.17 -31.16 -38.17
CA LYS A 103 -0.85 -30.62 -37.79
C LYS A 103 0.24 -31.19 -38.72
N VAL A 104 1.12 -30.34 -39.17
CA VAL A 104 2.32 -30.65 -39.92
C VAL A 104 3.56 -30.17 -39.16
N CYS A 105 4.72 -30.77 -39.46
CA CYS A 105 5.96 -30.44 -38.82
C CYS A 105 6.68 -29.30 -39.54
N PHE A 106 6.98 -28.23 -38.84
CA PHE A 106 7.84 -27.13 -39.29
C PHE A 106 9.11 -27.12 -38.49
N THR A 107 10.23 -26.69 -39.06
CA THR A 107 11.52 -26.55 -38.37
C THR A 107 11.83 -25.10 -38.12
N CYS A 108 11.91 -24.68 -36.85
CA CYS A 108 12.39 -23.36 -36.48
C CYS A 108 13.92 -23.34 -36.42
N LYS A 109 14.56 -22.34 -36.98
CA LYS A 109 16.04 -22.21 -36.96
C LYS A 109 16.64 -22.08 -35.56
N GLU A 110 15.87 -21.53 -34.61
CA GLU A 110 16.32 -21.29 -33.22
C GLU A 110 15.87 -22.39 -32.25
N HIS A 111 14.69 -22.99 -32.47
CA HIS A 111 14.05 -23.90 -31.46
C HIS A 111 13.79 -25.32 -31.99
N GLY A 112 14.22 -25.64 -33.23
CA GLY A 112 14.01 -26.97 -33.79
C GLY A 112 12.56 -27.22 -34.26
N ASP A 113 12.17 -28.48 -34.29
CA ASP A 113 10.91 -28.92 -34.85
C ASP A 113 9.69 -28.57 -33.98
N PHE A 114 8.60 -28.13 -34.61
CA PHE A 114 7.33 -27.89 -33.93
C PHE A 114 6.14 -28.26 -34.83
N TRP A 115 5.01 -28.58 -34.20
CA TRP A 115 3.83 -29.04 -34.87
C TRP A 115 2.72 -27.97 -34.81
N MET A 116 2.23 -27.58 -36.02
CA MET A 116 1.16 -26.59 -36.17
C MET A 116 0.24 -26.94 -37.31
N THR A 117 -1.02 -26.52 -37.29
CA THR A 117 -1.94 -26.69 -38.41
C THR A 117 -1.57 -25.69 -39.52
N PRO A 118 -1.68 -26.09 -40.81
CA PRO A 118 -1.51 -25.20 -41.94
C PRO A 118 -2.31 -23.92 -41.85
N SER A 119 -3.55 -23.99 -41.37
CA SER A 119 -4.40 -22.82 -41.16
C SER A 119 -3.78 -21.78 -40.23
N HIS A 120 -3.36 -22.18 -39.01
CA HIS A 120 -2.73 -21.25 -38.05
C HIS A 120 -1.42 -20.68 -38.57
N PHE A 121 -0.65 -21.51 -39.32
CA PHE A 121 0.60 -21.03 -39.89
C PHE A 121 0.39 -19.96 -40.96
N LEU A 122 -0.67 -20.14 -41.80
CA LEU A 122 -1.09 -19.13 -42.79
C LEU A 122 -1.69 -17.86 -42.18
N GLU A 123 -2.21 -17.92 -40.97
CA GLU A 123 -2.67 -16.75 -40.19
C GLU A 123 -1.52 -15.97 -39.59
N GLY A 124 -0.26 -16.36 -39.86
CA GLY A 124 0.95 -15.66 -39.40
C GLY A 124 1.47 -16.17 -38.05
N HIS A 125 0.86 -17.23 -37.49
CA HIS A 125 1.42 -17.87 -36.30
C HIS A 125 2.67 -18.66 -36.64
N GLY A 126 3.69 -18.58 -35.80
CA GLY A 126 4.96 -19.30 -36.00
C GLY A 126 5.33 -20.18 -34.82
N CYS A 127 6.62 -20.43 -34.62
CA CYS A 127 7.14 -21.24 -33.53
C CYS A 127 6.59 -20.75 -32.17
N PRO A 128 5.99 -21.63 -31.36
CA PRO A 128 5.42 -21.27 -30.05
C PRO A 128 6.46 -20.66 -29.09
N GLU A 129 7.71 -21.13 -29.10
CA GLU A 129 8.77 -20.62 -28.25
C GLU A 129 9.21 -19.19 -28.67
N CYS A 130 9.37 -18.96 -29.99
CA CYS A 130 9.59 -17.59 -30.50
C CYS A 130 8.44 -16.66 -30.10
N GLY A 131 7.20 -17.13 -30.16
CA GLY A 131 6.02 -16.35 -29.76
C GLY A 131 5.99 -16.03 -28.27
N LYS A 132 6.45 -16.94 -27.39
CA LYS A 132 6.61 -16.70 -25.97
C LYS A 132 7.69 -15.67 -25.68
N MET A 133 8.84 -15.80 -26.31
CA MET A 133 9.97 -14.86 -26.17
C MET A 133 9.59 -13.44 -26.61
N SER A 134 8.98 -13.30 -27.79
CA SER A 134 8.53 -12.00 -28.31
C SER A 134 7.50 -11.32 -27.39
N ARG A 135 6.54 -12.07 -26.84
CA ARG A 135 5.56 -11.55 -25.87
C ARG A 135 6.21 -11.15 -24.56
N SER A 136 7.18 -11.92 -24.09
CA SER A 136 7.96 -11.60 -22.88
C SER A 136 8.77 -10.32 -23.05
N GLN A 137 9.47 -10.17 -24.19
CA GLN A 137 10.26 -8.97 -24.50
C GLN A 137 9.39 -7.71 -24.66
N LYS A 138 8.24 -7.80 -25.34
CA LYS A 138 7.29 -6.67 -25.48
C LYS A 138 6.66 -6.23 -24.18
N ARG A 139 6.57 -7.11 -23.17
CA ARG A 139 6.04 -6.82 -21.83
C ARG A 139 7.13 -6.42 -20.84
N ALA A 140 8.40 -6.65 -21.14
CA ALA A 140 9.49 -6.28 -20.28
C ALA A 140 9.65 -4.74 -20.28
N LYS A 141 9.43 -4.11 -19.14
CA LYS A 141 9.74 -2.69 -18.97
C LYS A 141 11.26 -2.50 -19.07
N THR A 142 11.68 -1.45 -19.74
CA THR A 142 13.09 -1.05 -19.79
C THR A 142 13.55 -0.53 -18.43
N PHE A 143 14.85 -0.50 -18.18
CA PHE A 143 15.41 0.08 -16.95
C PHE A 143 14.98 1.54 -16.76
N ASN A 144 15.02 2.35 -17.81
CA ASN A 144 14.57 3.74 -17.72
C ASN A 144 13.10 3.88 -17.35
N SER A 145 12.22 3.04 -17.93
CA SER A 145 10.80 3.01 -17.53
C SER A 145 10.61 2.59 -16.07
N PHE A 146 11.44 1.68 -15.57
CA PHE A 146 11.46 1.33 -14.15
C PHE A 146 11.88 2.52 -13.29
N VAL A 147 12.97 3.22 -13.65
CA VAL A 147 13.47 4.40 -12.92
C VAL A 147 12.43 5.50 -12.87
N ASP A 148 11.73 5.78 -13.98
CA ASP A 148 10.67 6.78 -14.03
C ASP A 148 9.51 6.43 -13.10
N ASP A 149 9.08 5.15 -13.09
CA ASP A 149 8.01 4.68 -12.19
C ASP A 149 8.47 4.71 -10.73
N ALA A 150 9.69 4.28 -10.45
CA ALA A 150 10.26 4.30 -9.11
C ALA A 150 10.44 5.74 -8.58
N ASN A 151 10.86 6.67 -9.42
CA ASN A 151 10.98 8.09 -9.07
C ASN A 151 9.62 8.72 -8.78
N LYS A 152 8.57 8.37 -9.52
CA LYS A 152 7.19 8.80 -9.20
C LYS A 152 6.73 8.28 -7.84
N VAL A 153 7.01 7.01 -7.54
CA VAL A 153 6.62 6.36 -6.30
C VAL A 153 7.42 6.91 -5.12
N HIS A 154 8.72 7.13 -5.29
CA HIS A 154 9.63 7.47 -4.20
C HIS A 154 10.12 8.93 -4.22
N ASN A 155 9.53 9.81 -5.05
CA ASN A 155 9.87 11.24 -5.13
C ASN A 155 11.37 11.51 -5.30
N ASN A 156 12.03 10.80 -6.24
CA ASN A 156 13.46 10.93 -6.55
C ASN A 156 14.40 10.72 -5.34
N LYS A 157 14.00 9.92 -4.35
CA LYS A 157 14.81 9.69 -3.14
C LYS A 157 15.98 8.74 -3.34
N TYR A 158 15.90 7.87 -4.34
CA TYR A 158 16.87 6.80 -4.57
C TYR A 158 17.61 7.01 -5.87
N THR A 159 18.84 6.52 -5.91
CA THR A 159 19.60 6.36 -7.14
C THR A 159 19.61 4.90 -7.53
N TYR A 160 19.48 4.60 -8.83
CA TYR A 160 19.34 3.25 -9.35
C TYR A 160 20.52 2.88 -10.24
N ILE A 161 21.03 1.65 -10.08
CA ILE A 161 22.12 1.11 -10.89
C ILE A 161 21.52 0.08 -11.84
N SER A 162 21.81 0.24 -13.15
CA SER A 162 21.25 -0.62 -14.22
C SER A 162 21.81 -2.03 -14.24
N ASP A 163 22.92 -2.29 -13.55
CA ASP A 163 23.58 -3.58 -13.52
C ASP A 163 22.65 -4.69 -13.00
N GLY A 164 22.50 -5.75 -13.80
CA GLY A 164 21.63 -6.88 -13.50
C GLY A 164 20.13 -6.70 -13.80
N TYR A 165 19.66 -5.54 -14.24
CA TYR A 165 18.24 -5.34 -14.59
C TYR A 165 17.89 -6.01 -15.93
N ARG A 166 16.92 -6.91 -15.95
CA ARG A 166 16.37 -7.58 -17.14
C ARG A 166 14.88 -7.36 -17.34
N ASN A 167 14.13 -7.26 -16.26
CA ASN A 167 12.66 -7.07 -16.25
C ASN A 167 12.17 -6.69 -14.85
N ASN A 168 10.87 -6.47 -14.70
CA ASN A 168 10.22 -6.09 -13.41
C ASN A 168 10.44 -7.06 -12.25
N ARG A 169 10.92 -8.28 -12.49
CA ARG A 169 11.17 -9.30 -11.46
C ARG A 169 12.65 -9.41 -11.11
N SER A 170 13.52 -8.71 -11.84
CA SER A 170 14.96 -8.67 -11.56
C SER A 170 15.21 -7.93 -10.25
N LYS A 171 16.24 -8.34 -9.54
CA LYS A 171 16.81 -7.50 -8.49
C LYS A 171 17.52 -6.31 -9.12
N VAL A 172 17.41 -5.18 -8.50
CA VAL A 172 18.08 -3.93 -8.90
C VAL A 172 18.84 -3.38 -7.70
N LYS A 173 20.02 -2.87 -7.93
CA LYS A 173 20.80 -2.16 -6.92
C LYS A 173 20.29 -0.74 -6.77
N ILE A 174 19.97 -0.38 -5.55
CA ILE A 174 19.34 0.89 -5.17
C ILE A 174 20.21 1.54 -4.11
N ILE A 175 20.58 2.79 -4.34
CA ILE A 175 21.35 3.58 -3.38
C ILE A 175 20.41 4.52 -2.65
N TRP A 176 20.38 4.42 -1.33
CA TRP A 176 19.72 5.35 -0.45
C TRP A 176 20.75 6.22 0.29
N PRO A 177 20.74 7.57 0.16
CA PRO A 177 21.77 8.43 0.73
C PRO A 177 22.01 8.25 2.24
N ILE A 178 20.98 7.79 2.99
CA ILE A 178 21.06 7.65 4.45
C ILE A 178 21.59 6.25 4.86
N HIS A 179 21.18 5.18 4.16
CA HIS A 179 21.51 3.79 4.57
C HIS A 179 22.39 3.03 3.57
N GLY A 180 22.88 3.70 2.52
CA GLY A 180 23.76 3.12 1.52
C GLY A 180 23.05 2.24 0.48
N GLU A 181 23.80 1.33 -0.13
CA GLU A 181 23.35 0.43 -1.18
C GLU A 181 22.57 -0.77 -0.61
N PHE A 182 21.49 -1.15 -1.31
CA PHE A 182 20.75 -2.38 -1.07
C PHE A 182 20.20 -2.96 -2.37
N GLU A 183 19.86 -4.25 -2.37
CA GLU A 183 19.23 -4.93 -3.50
C GLU A 183 17.77 -5.24 -3.20
N GLN A 184 16.89 -4.96 -4.17
CA GLN A 184 15.47 -5.28 -4.07
C GLN A 184 14.90 -5.66 -5.44
N LYS A 185 13.84 -6.50 -5.47
CA LYS A 185 13.12 -6.75 -6.72
C LYS A 185 12.49 -5.44 -7.20
N SER A 186 12.69 -5.11 -8.48
CA SER A 186 12.17 -3.88 -9.06
C SER A 186 10.65 -3.73 -8.91
N LEU A 187 9.90 -4.83 -9.03
CA LEU A 187 8.44 -4.83 -8.80
C LEU A 187 8.09 -4.46 -7.36
N ASP A 188 8.78 -5.03 -6.37
CA ASP A 188 8.55 -4.74 -4.95
C ASP A 188 8.83 -3.26 -4.65
N HIS A 189 9.87 -2.71 -5.28
CA HIS A 189 10.25 -1.31 -5.10
C HIS A 189 9.18 -0.35 -5.64
N ILE A 190 8.69 -0.55 -6.88
CA ILE A 190 7.57 0.25 -7.41
C ILE A 190 6.23 0.00 -6.70
N GLN A 191 6.08 -1.07 -5.93
CA GLN A 191 4.93 -1.33 -5.05
C GLN A 191 5.13 -0.76 -3.63
N TRP A 192 5.84 0.35 -3.51
CA TRP A 192 6.04 1.11 -2.26
C TRP A 192 6.99 0.48 -1.23
N LYS A 193 7.63 -0.66 -1.51
CA LYS A 193 8.66 -1.18 -0.61
C LYS A 193 9.92 -0.32 -0.73
N GLY A 194 10.19 0.47 0.30
CA GLY A 194 11.37 1.32 0.40
C GLY A 194 12.63 0.56 0.82
N CYS A 195 13.60 1.29 1.35
CA CYS A 195 14.82 0.72 1.89
C CYS A 195 14.51 -0.28 3.02
N PRO A 196 15.01 -1.54 2.95
CA PRO A 196 14.77 -2.55 3.99
C PRO A 196 15.20 -2.11 5.39
N ARG A 197 16.29 -1.34 5.49
CA ARG A 197 16.76 -0.83 6.79
C ARG A 197 15.79 0.15 7.43
N CYS A 198 15.07 0.96 6.62
CA CYS A 198 14.01 1.83 7.14
C CYS A 198 12.83 1.01 7.69
N GLY A 199 12.41 -0.05 6.99
CA GLY A 199 11.34 -0.95 7.46
C GLY A 199 11.76 -1.76 8.69
N HIS A 200 13.03 -2.18 8.77
CA HIS A 200 13.55 -2.88 9.95
C HIS A 200 13.65 -1.99 11.19
N ILE A 201 13.86 -0.67 11.03
CA ILE A 201 13.92 0.25 12.18
C ILE A 201 12.55 0.33 12.87
N THR A 202 11.46 0.46 12.12
CA THR A 202 10.11 0.50 12.68
C THR A 202 9.74 -0.83 13.35
N SER A 203 9.92 -1.94 12.64
CA SER A 203 9.70 -3.29 13.19
C SER A 203 10.60 -3.59 14.41
N LYS A 204 11.85 -3.14 14.40
CA LYS A 204 12.77 -3.32 15.53
C LYS A 204 12.33 -2.54 16.77
N ALA A 205 11.86 -1.30 16.61
CA ALA A 205 11.37 -0.48 17.73
C ALA A 205 10.10 -1.08 18.35
N GLU A 206 9.15 -1.52 17.55
CA GLU A 206 7.96 -2.23 18.03
C GLU A 206 8.34 -3.51 18.79
N ASP A 207 9.28 -4.31 18.27
CA ASP A 207 9.76 -5.52 18.92
C ASP A 207 10.50 -5.22 20.23
N GLU A 208 11.23 -4.11 20.28
CA GLU A 208 11.91 -3.66 21.49
C GLU A 208 10.91 -3.18 22.55
N ILE A 209 9.90 -2.38 22.17
CA ILE A 209 8.79 -1.98 23.03
C ILE A 209 8.04 -3.22 23.55
N HIS A 210 7.71 -4.15 22.67
CA HIS A 210 7.06 -5.40 23.04
C HIS A 210 7.92 -6.21 24.03
N SER A 211 9.21 -6.38 23.73
CA SER A 211 10.14 -7.10 24.60
C SER A 211 10.25 -6.44 25.97
N TYR A 212 10.25 -5.13 26.03
CA TYR A 212 10.25 -4.38 27.28
C TYR A 212 8.97 -4.58 28.08
N ILE A 213 7.81 -4.50 27.42
CA ILE A 213 6.51 -4.72 28.06
C ILE A 213 6.42 -6.14 28.64
N ARG A 214 6.95 -7.15 27.96
CA ARG A 214 7.00 -8.55 28.41
C ARG A 214 7.75 -8.74 29.71
N THR A 215 8.64 -7.84 30.07
CA THR A 215 9.33 -7.92 31.40
C THR A 215 8.37 -7.65 32.57
N PHE A 216 7.20 -7.05 32.32
CA PHE A 216 6.20 -6.65 33.33
C PHE A 216 4.83 -7.35 33.16
N VAL A 217 4.51 -7.79 31.93
CA VAL A 217 3.20 -8.29 31.53
C VAL A 217 3.34 -9.67 30.93
N ASN A 218 2.44 -10.61 31.27
CA ASN A 218 2.44 -11.94 30.68
C ASN A 218 2.15 -11.86 29.18
N GLU A 219 2.85 -12.65 28.37
CA GLU A 219 2.68 -12.73 26.91
C GLU A 219 1.22 -12.94 26.48
N ASN A 220 0.48 -13.77 27.21
CA ASN A 220 -0.93 -14.07 26.93
C ASN A 220 -1.86 -12.86 27.14
N ASP A 221 -1.39 -11.80 27.79
CA ASP A 221 -2.11 -10.56 28.05
C ASP A 221 -1.73 -9.44 27.08
N ILE A 222 -0.88 -9.75 26.10
CA ILE A 222 -0.41 -8.83 25.07
C ILE A 222 -0.98 -9.26 23.72
N VAL A 223 -1.68 -8.36 23.04
CA VAL A 223 -2.18 -8.58 21.68
C VAL A 223 -1.40 -7.71 20.73
N ARG A 224 -0.71 -8.33 19.76
CA ARG A 224 0.03 -7.60 18.72
C ARG A 224 -0.82 -7.48 17.46
N HIS A 225 -0.65 -6.37 16.74
CA HIS A 225 -1.29 -6.11 15.46
C HIS A 225 -2.82 -6.31 15.51
N ASP A 226 -3.44 -5.78 16.57
CA ASP A 226 -4.90 -5.89 16.75
C ASP A 226 -5.62 -4.90 15.84
N ASN A 227 -6.57 -5.42 15.06
CA ASN A 227 -7.44 -4.62 14.18
C ASN A 227 -8.89 -4.52 14.66
N LYS A 228 -9.24 -5.17 15.78
CA LYS A 228 -10.59 -5.17 16.33
C LYS A 228 -10.83 -3.96 17.23
N LEU A 229 -9.80 -3.56 17.97
CA LEU A 229 -9.88 -2.39 18.84
C LEU A 229 -10.25 -1.12 18.07
N LEU A 230 -9.66 -0.94 16.90
CA LEU A 230 -9.76 0.29 16.10
C LEU A 230 -10.66 0.13 14.86
N ASP A 231 -11.68 -0.74 14.91
CA ASP A 231 -12.70 -0.92 13.86
C ASP A 231 -12.11 -1.20 12.46
N GLY A 232 -11.09 -2.02 12.40
CA GLY A 232 -10.39 -2.41 11.17
C GLY A 232 -9.06 -1.70 10.93
N LEU A 233 -8.74 -0.64 11.71
CA LEU A 233 -7.39 -0.08 11.76
C LEU A 233 -6.53 -0.89 12.74
N GLU A 234 -5.28 -1.09 12.39
CA GLU A 234 -4.33 -1.84 13.23
C GLU A 234 -3.77 -0.97 14.35
N THR A 235 -3.55 -1.58 15.52
CA THR A 235 -2.69 -1.05 16.58
C THR A 235 -1.58 -2.05 16.88
N ASP A 236 -0.37 -1.56 17.17
CA ASP A 236 0.84 -2.39 17.26
C ASP A 236 0.82 -3.31 18.48
N ILE A 237 0.52 -2.76 19.67
CA ILE A 237 0.55 -3.49 20.94
C ILE A 237 -0.65 -3.08 21.80
N TYR A 238 -1.58 -4.00 22.02
CA TYR A 238 -2.76 -3.79 22.85
C TYR A 238 -2.70 -4.62 24.14
N LEU A 239 -2.97 -3.99 25.28
CA LEU A 239 -2.98 -4.58 26.62
C LEU A 239 -4.39 -4.49 27.22
N PRO A 240 -5.29 -5.46 26.93
CA PRO A 240 -6.69 -5.40 27.34
C PRO A 240 -6.88 -5.22 28.84
N LYS A 241 -6.09 -5.93 29.66
CA LYS A 241 -6.18 -5.86 31.13
C LYS A 241 -5.80 -4.48 31.71
N PHE A 242 -5.04 -3.71 30.98
CA PHE A 242 -4.60 -2.37 31.40
C PHE A 242 -5.46 -1.25 30.79
N GLY A 243 -6.28 -1.57 29.79
CA GLY A 243 -7.00 -0.57 29.01
C GLY A 243 -6.05 0.38 28.26
N ILE A 244 -4.92 -0.12 27.77
CA ILE A 244 -3.85 0.68 27.14
C ILE A 244 -3.46 0.03 25.82
N SER A 245 -3.19 0.86 24.83
CA SER A 245 -2.59 0.45 23.57
C SER A 245 -1.41 1.35 23.23
N PHE A 246 -0.39 0.79 22.59
CA PHE A 246 0.78 1.51 22.10
C PHE A 246 0.85 1.40 20.58
N GLU A 247 1.15 2.53 19.96
CA GLU A 247 1.37 2.68 18.52
C GLU A 247 2.74 3.32 18.29
N PHE A 248 3.56 2.72 17.44
CA PHE A 248 4.84 3.29 17.02
C PHE A 248 4.70 4.03 15.71
N ASP A 249 4.71 5.36 15.77
CA ASP A 249 4.50 6.23 14.62
C ASP A 249 5.81 6.51 13.91
N GLY A 250 6.18 5.68 12.92
CA GLY A 250 7.31 5.94 12.04
C GLY A 250 7.11 7.22 11.25
N LEU A 251 8.03 8.18 11.35
CA LEU A 251 7.86 9.55 10.84
C LEU A 251 7.56 9.61 9.35
N ARG A 252 8.16 8.71 8.59
CA ARG A 252 7.94 8.64 7.15
C ARG A 252 6.53 8.17 6.81
N TRP A 253 6.10 7.04 7.39
CA TRP A 253 4.86 6.38 7.04
C TRP A 253 3.63 7.14 7.51
N HIS A 254 3.76 7.86 8.62
CA HIS A 254 2.70 8.66 9.21
C HIS A 254 2.70 10.13 8.76
N SER A 255 3.65 10.54 7.89
CA SER A 255 3.65 11.88 7.28
C SER A 255 2.71 11.98 6.08
N GLU A 256 2.35 13.22 5.68
CA GLU A 256 1.53 13.49 4.48
C GLU A 256 2.14 12.96 3.16
N GLU A 257 3.36 12.45 3.17
CA GLU A 257 3.92 11.71 2.04
C GLU A 257 3.11 10.43 1.76
N PHE A 258 2.73 9.70 2.82
CA PHE A 258 2.03 8.42 2.75
C PHE A 258 0.64 8.46 3.38
N CYS A 259 0.50 9.12 4.52
CA CYS A 259 -0.76 9.30 5.24
C CYS A 259 -1.31 10.71 4.98
N LYS A 260 -2.23 10.85 4.04
CA LYS A 260 -2.79 12.14 3.63
C LYS A 260 -3.88 12.65 4.56
N ASP A 261 -4.44 11.79 5.40
CA ASP A 261 -5.48 12.18 6.34
C ASP A 261 -4.84 12.85 7.57
N MET A 262 -5.10 14.15 7.72
CA MET A 262 -4.65 14.95 8.84
C MET A 262 -5.25 14.52 10.19
N ASN A 263 -6.32 13.76 10.18
CA ASN A 263 -7.00 13.28 11.39
C ASN A 263 -6.68 11.81 11.70
N TYR A 264 -5.75 11.19 10.99
CA TYR A 264 -5.47 9.75 11.14
C TYR A 264 -5.16 9.34 12.59
N HIS A 265 -4.22 10.02 13.26
CA HIS A 265 -3.90 9.75 14.66
C HIS A 265 -5.07 10.11 15.60
N LEU A 266 -5.76 11.22 15.32
CA LEU A 266 -6.94 11.61 16.07
C LEU A 266 -8.05 10.56 15.97
N LEU A 267 -8.35 10.06 14.78
CA LEU A 267 -9.37 9.03 14.55
C LEU A 267 -9.07 7.77 15.35
N LYS A 268 -7.84 7.25 15.27
CA LYS A 268 -7.41 6.09 16.06
C LYS A 268 -7.56 6.35 17.56
N THR A 269 -7.16 7.54 18.02
CA THR A 269 -7.29 7.93 19.44
C THR A 269 -8.76 7.98 19.88
N GLU A 270 -9.65 8.60 19.10
CA GLU A 270 -11.07 8.73 19.43
C GLU A 270 -11.81 7.39 19.45
N ILE A 271 -11.51 6.51 18.47
CA ILE A 271 -12.06 5.14 18.46
C ILE A 271 -11.61 4.39 19.72
N SER A 272 -10.32 4.44 20.04
CA SER A 272 -9.77 3.79 21.23
C SER A 272 -10.38 4.31 22.54
N GLU A 273 -10.43 5.64 22.70
CA GLU A 273 -11.05 6.30 23.86
C GLU A 273 -12.54 5.95 24.02
N SER A 274 -13.29 5.86 22.90
CA SER A 274 -14.70 5.45 22.94
C SER A 274 -14.92 4.05 23.49
N LYS A 275 -13.90 3.19 23.42
CA LYS A 275 -13.87 1.82 23.97
C LYS A 275 -13.21 1.75 25.36
N GLY A 276 -12.90 2.90 25.96
CA GLY A 276 -12.26 2.98 27.27
C GLY A 276 -10.79 2.60 27.29
N VAL A 277 -10.12 2.61 26.12
CA VAL A 277 -8.70 2.27 25.97
C VAL A 277 -7.89 3.52 25.68
N HIS A 278 -6.77 3.71 26.38
CA HIS A 278 -5.83 4.80 26.12
C HIS A 278 -4.82 4.39 25.05
N LEU A 279 -4.90 4.98 23.87
CA LEU A 279 -3.93 4.81 22.80
C LEU A 279 -2.77 5.80 22.95
N ILE A 280 -1.57 5.26 23.13
CA ILE A 280 -0.34 6.02 23.31
C ILE A 280 0.45 6.00 22.00
N HIS A 281 0.59 7.16 21.37
CA HIS A 281 1.38 7.33 20.16
C HIS A 281 2.84 7.66 20.52
N ILE A 282 3.77 6.79 20.09
CA ILE A 282 5.22 6.95 20.28
C ILE A 282 5.82 7.29 18.92
N PHE A 283 6.23 8.52 18.71
CA PHE A 283 6.87 8.92 17.47
C PHE A 283 8.34 8.48 17.41
N GLU A 284 8.78 8.11 16.21
CA GLU A 284 10.14 7.61 15.96
C GLU A 284 11.25 8.53 16.46
N ASP A 285 11.12 9.86 16.35
CA ASP A 285 12.12 10.80 16.87
C ASP A 285 12.17 10.83 18.40
N GLU A 286 11.03 10.68 19.08
CA GLU A 286 10.98 10.57 20.54
C GLU A 286 11.65 9.26 21.01
N TRP A 287 11.44 8.17 20.27
CA TRP A 287 12.10 6.90 20.53
C TRP A 287 13.62 6.99 20.39
N ILE A 288 14.10 7.65 19.32
CA ILE A 288 15.54 7.79 19.06
C ILE A 288 16.22 8.75 20.04
N GLU A 289 15.60 9.89 20.33
CA GLU A 289 16.23 10.96 21.13
C GLU A 289 15.99 10.81 22.63
N HIS A 290 14.89 10.18 23.03
CA HIS A 290 14.44 10.06 24.42
C HIS A 290 14.08 8.63 24.82
N HIS A 291 14.83 7.66 24.30
CA HIS A 291 14.56 6.22 24.45
C HIS A 291 14.24 5.83 25.91
N ASP A 292 15.16 6.12 26.85
CA ASP A 292 14.98 5.75 28.26
C ASP A 292 13.75 6.41 28.89
N LEU A 293 13.48 7.67 28.53
CA LEU A 293 12.30 8.39 29.02
C LEU A 293 10.99 7.79 28.50
N VAL A 294 10.98 7.33 27.24
CA VAL A 294 9.82 6.61 26.68
C VAL A 294 9.60 5.29 27.42
N LEU A 295 10.65 4.51 27.64
CA LEU A 295 10.57 3.25 28.42
C LEU A 295 10.07 3.51 29.86
N GLU A 296 10.55 4.55 30.53
CA GLU A 296 10.05 4.95 31.85
C GLU A 296 8.57 5.32 31.82
N LYS A 297 8.11 6.04 30.80
CA LYS A 297 6.67 6.33 30.62
C LYS A 297 5.85 5.09 30.41
N ILE A 298 6.30 4.14 29.57
CA ILE A 298 5.64 2.84 29.38
C ILE A 298 5.50 2.13 30.74
N ARG A 299 6.59 2.05 31.51
CA ARG A 299 6.59 1.44 32.84
C ARG A 299 5.61 2.13 33.81
N HIS A 300 5.55 3.48 33.72
CA HIS A 300 4.59 4.27 34.49
C HIS A 300 3.13 3.90 34.18
N PHE A 301 2.79 3.79 32.89
CA PHE A 301 1.43 3.40 32.47
C PHE A 301 1.07 1.97 32.90
N LEU A 302 2.05 1.07 32.96
CA LEU A 302 1.87 -0.29 33.46
C LEU A 302 1.78 -0.36 35.00
N GLY A 303 1.93 0.77 35.71
CA GLY A 303 1.90 0.79 37.17
C GLY A 303 3.11 0.11 37.84
N LYS A 304 4.20 -0.11 37.11
CA LYS A 304 5.39 -0.86 37.54
C LYS A 304 6.56 0.04 37.93
N ASN A 305 6.27 1.18 38.58
CA ASN A 305 7.29 2.12 39.01
C ASN A 305 7.96 1.71 40.32
N ASP A 306 9.30 1.59 40.31
CA ASP A 306 10.13 1.34 41.49
C ASP A 306 10.68 2.64 42.10
N SER A 307 10.07 3.78 41.70
CA SER A 307 10.50 5.11 42.16
C SER A 307 10.26 5.30 43.67
N LEU A 308 11.21 5.93 44.32
CA LEU A 308 11.12 6.28 45.75
C LEU A 308 9.97 7.26 46.00
N VAL A 309 9.01 6.84 46.81
CA VAL A 309 7.88 7.70 47.14
C VAL A 309 8.26 8.68 48.28
N ILE A 310 8.23 9.97 47.96
CA ILE A 310 8.47 11.03 48.92
C ILE A 310 7.31 12.01 48.97
N GLY A 311 6.89 12.44 50.15
CA GLY A 311 5.84 13.46 50.26
C GLY A 311 6.30 14.83 49.80
N ALA A 312 5.47 15.56 49.07
CA ALA A 312 5.77 16.92 48.62
C ALA A 312 6.12 17.87 49.78
N ARG A 313 5.67 17.59 51.00
CA ARG A 313 6.01 18.39 52.23
C ARG A 313 7.51 18.40 52.49
N LYS A 314 8.23 17.35 52.13
CA LYS A 314 9.69 17.24 52.30
C LYS A 314 10.48 18.01 51.24
N CYS A 315 9.85 18.51 50.21
CA CYS A 315 10.48 19.27 49.14
C CYS A 315 10.43 20.77 49.45
N THR A 316 11.55 21.47 49.25
CA THR A 316 11.62 22.95 49.28
C THR A 316 11.41 23.47 47.85
N ILE A 317 10.56 24.49 47.69
CA ILE A 317 10.30 25.09 46.39
C ILE A 317 11.03 26.45 46.30
N LYS A 318 11.82 26.62 45.25
CA LYS A 318 12.58 27.86 44.99
C LYS A 318 12.41 28.30 43.53
N LEU A 319 12.49 29.61 43.28
CA LEU A 319 12.70 30.12 41.91
C LEU A 319 14.13 29.76 41.52
N ILE A 320 14.32 29.27 40.29
CA ILE A 320 15.60 28.83 39.73
C ILE A 320 15.88 29.55 38.41
N HIS A 321 17.16 29.62 38.05
CA HIS A 321 17.56 30.18 36.76
C HIS A 321 17.25 29.21 35.61
N LYS A 322 17.11 29.76 34.40
CA LYS A 322 16.87 28.96 33.18
C LYS A 322 17.97 27.92 32.93
N ASP A 323 19.22 28.24 33.33
CA ASP A 323 20.38 27.37 33.10
C ASP A 323 20.36 26.13 34.01
N ASP A 324 19.69 26.20 35.15
CA ASP A 324 19.44 25.06 36.03
C ASP A 324 18.21 24.26 35.56
N ALA A 325 17.18 24.97 35.08
CA ALA A 325 15.93 24.37 34.64
C ALA A 325 16.08 23.62 33.29
N LYS A 326 16.89 24.17 32.38
CA LYS A 326 17.03 23.64 31.03
C LYS A 326 17.56 22.20 31.01
N PRO A 327 18.70 21.85 31.62
CA PRO A 327 19.20 20.46 31.63
C PRO A 327 18.20 19.48 32.25
N PHE A 328 17.51 19.91 33.31
CA PHE A 328 16.51 19.09 33.99
C PHE A 328 15.29 18.81 33.07
N LEU A 329 14.77 19.85 32.40
CA LEU A 329 13.65 19.71 31.48
C LEU A 329 14.01 18.89 30.23
N ASP A 330 15.22 19.08 29.67
CA ASP A 330 15.69 18.30 28.52
C ASP A 330 15.85 16.81 28.88
N ARG A 331 16.20 16.50 30.12
CA ARG A 331 16.38 15.13 30.61
C ARG A 331 15.07 14.42 30.93
N TYR A 332 14.11 15.10 31.58
CA TYR A 332 12.95 14.45 32.19
C TYR A 332 11.59 14.80 31.53
N HIS A 333 11.56 15.75 30.60
CA HIS A 333 10.32 16.12 29.90
C HIS A 333 10.38 15.71 28.44
N ILE A 334 9.40 14.92 27.95
CA ILE A 334 9.40 14.37 26.57
C ILE A 334 9.50 15.44 25.46
N GLN A 335 9.01 16.64 25.72
CA GLN A 335 9.12 17.77 24.77
C GLN A 335 10.33 18.69 25.09
N GLY A 336 11.17 18.32 26.04
CA GLY A 336 12.33 19.10 26.44
C GLY A 336 11.99 20.48 27.01
N TRP A 337 13.02 21.30 27.07
CA TRP A 337 12.93 22.68 27.52
C TRP A 337 12.18 23.58 26.52
N THR A 338 11.57 24.65 27.08
CA THR A 338 11.02 25.76 26.30
C THR A 338 11.27 27.08 27.03
N THR A 339 11.41 28.18 26.29
CA THR A 339 11.52 29.51 26.86
C THR A 339 10.31 29.85 27.71
N SER A 340 10.54 30.22 28.93
CA SER A 340 9.53 30.64 29.91
C SER A 340 10.01 31.85 30.70
N THR A 341 9.11 32.55 31.38
CA THR A 341 9.43 33.73 32.19
C THR A 341 9.94 33.31 33.55
N LEU A 342 9.34 32.29 34.17
CA LEU A 342 9.66 31.82 35.50
C LEU A 342 9.84 30.30 35.51
N TYR A 343 10.80 29.84 36.32
CA TYR A 343 11.06 28.42 36.57
C TYR A 343 11.09 28.16 38.05
N TYR A 344 10.22 27.28 38.55
CA TYR A 344 10.20 26.85 39.96
C TYR A 344 10.80 25.45 40.04
N GLY A 345 11.87 25.33 40.83
CA GLY A 345 12.50 24.05 41.18
C GLY A 345 12.04 23.53 42.53
N ALA A 346 11.78 22.24 42.59
CA ALA A 346 11.56 21.50 43.83
C ALA A 346 12.83 20.77 44.23
N PHE A 347 13.25 20.90 45.46
CA PHE A 347 14.48 20.33 46.00
C PHE A 347 14.15 19.35 47.16
N TYR A 348 14.78 18.18 47.09
CA TYR A 348 14.78 17.20 48.16
C TYR A 348 16.22 16.79 48.46
N ASN A 349 16.65 16.91 49.76
CA ASN A 349 18.05 16.70 50.15
C ASN A 349 19.04 17.46 49.24
N ASN A 350 18.76 18.72 48.95
CA ASN A 350 19.51 19.63 48.07
C ASN A 350 19.56 19.22 46.58
N ASN A 351 18.97 18.12 46.20
CA ASN A 351 18.88 17.70 44.79
C ASN A 351 17.59 18.27 44.15
N LEU A 352 17.72 18.77 42.92
CA LEU A 352 16.56 19.19 42.11
C LEU A 352 15.77 17.95 41.67
N VAL A 353 14.53 17.81 42.11
CA VAL A 353 13.67 16.65 41.88
C VAL A 353 12.42 16.97 41.09
N GLY A 354 12.17 18.22 40.75
CA GLY A 354 11.03 18.60 39.90
C GLY A 354 11.13 20.06 39.47
N VAL A 355 10.62 20.35 38.26
CA VAL A 355 10.60 21.70 37.68
C VAL A 355 9.22 21.97 37.10
N MET A 356 8.71 23.19 37.37
CA MET A 356 7.51 23.73 36.74
C MET A 356 7.83 25.12 36.17
N SER A 357 7.44 25.38 34.91
CA SER A 357 7.75 26.65 34.25
C SER A 357 6.51 27.37 33.74
N PHE A 358 6.58 28.71 33.79
CA PHE A 358 5.49 29.61 33.44
C PHE A 358 5.96 30.69 32.47
N LEU A 359 5.16 30.92 31.43
CA LEU A 359 5.36 32.01 30.49
C LEU A 359 4.28 33.07 30.69
N ARG A 360 4.71 34.33 30.91
CA ARG A 360 3.79 35.48 30.94
C ARG A 360 3.43 35.87 29.50
N GLU A 361 2.16 35.97 29.20
CA GLU A 361 1.68 36.37 27.89
C GLU A 361 1.48 37.89 27.80
N TYR A 362 1.30 38.38 26.57
CA TYR A 362 1.14 39.81 26.34
C TYR A 362 -0.13 40.39 26.95
N ASP A 363 -1.17 39.57 27.14
CA ASP A 363 -2.42 39.93 27.80
C ASP A 363 -2.36 39.92 29.33
N GLY A 364 -1.16 39.67 29.89
CA GLY A 364 -0.91 39.59 31.32
C GLY A 364 -1.28 38.24 31.95
N ASN A 365 -1.92 37.34 31.21
CA ASN A 365 -2.21 35.98 31.63
C ASN A 365 -0.96 35.09 31.62
N TRP A 366 -1.06 33.91 32.21
CA TRP A 366 0.04 32.98 32.32
C TRP A 366 -0.22 31.67 31.61
N ASN A 367 0.84 31.08 31.08
CA ASN A 367 0.82 29.74 30.48
C ASN A 367 1.78 28.86 31.28
N LEU A 368 1.29 27.81 31.94
CA LEU A 368 2.09 26.74 32.50
C LEU A 368 2.62 25.90 31.35
N THR A 369 3.90 26.08 31.02
CA THR A 369 4.50 25.53 29.80
C THR A 369 5.06 24.14 29.97
N ARG A 370 5.67 23.80 31.11
CA ARG A 370 6.25 22.50 31.43
C ARG A 370 6.08 22.17 32.91
N PHE A 371 5.87 20.89 33.17
CA PHE A 371 5.99 20.28 34.50
C PHE A 371 6.52 18.85 34.36
N THR A 372 7.60 18.57 35.06
CA THR A 372 8.14 17.22 35.19
C THR A 372 8.87 17.02 36.53
N THR A 373 9.07 15.75 36.88
CA THR A 373 9.82 15.28 38.03
C THR A 373 10.94 14.35 37.59
N ASP A 374 11.99 14.24 38.40
CA ASP A 374 12.97 13.17 38.25
C ASP A 374 12.24 11.82 38.41
N SER A 375 12.41 10.92 37.43
CA SER A 375 11.76 9.61 37.36
C SER A 375 12.13 8.68 38.51
N SER A 376 13.28 8.91 39.17
CA SER A 376 13.68 8.18 40.38
C SER A 376 12.74 8.44 41.57
N TYR A 377 11.92 9.47 41.51
CA TYR A 377 11.03 9.88 42.61
C TYR A 377 9.56 9.95 42.16
N ARG A 378 8.69 9.42 43.01
CA ARG A 378 7.24 9.68 42.95
C ARG A 378 6.87 10.65 44.07
N ILE A 379 6.44 11.88 43.71
CA ILE A 379 6.23 12.97 44.70
C ILE A 379 4.77 13.43 44.69
N PRO A 380 3.86 12.69 45.36
CA PRO A 380 2.45 13.07 45.41
C PRO A 380 2.25 14.46 45.95
N GLY A 381 1.45 15.29 45.25
CA GLY A 381 1.13 16.66 45.63
C GLY A 381 2.17 17.72 45.24
N LEU A 382 3.29 17.35 44.57
CA LEU A 382 4.33 18.30 44.20
C LEU A 382 3.82 19.37 43.23
N ALA A 383 3.09 18.96 42.17
CA ALA A 383 2.53 19.90 41.21
C ALA A 383 1.70 20.98 41.89
N ASN A 384 0.79 20.58 42.80
CA ASN A 384 -0.06 21.50 43.54
C ASN A 384 0.76 22.40 44.47
N LYS A 385 1.83 21.87 45.10
CA LYS A 385 2.69 22.67 45.99
C LYS A 385 3.43 23.76 45.24
N ILE A 386 4.02 23.43 44.07
CA ILE A 386 4.70 24.41 43.21
C ILE A 386 3.71 25.44 42.70
N PHE A 387 2.57 25.00 42.19
CA PHE A 387 1.53 25.86 41.62
C PHE A 387 0.97 26.84 42.67
N LYS A 388 0.68 26.38 43.90
CA LYS A 388 0.24 27.27 44.98
C LYS A 388 1.28 28.33 45.30
N LYS A 389 2.57 28.00 45.36
CA LYS A 389 3.64 28.96 45.55
C LYS A 389 3.68 30.01 44.43
N PHE A 390 3.58 29.56 43.17
CA PHE A 390 3.49 30.45 42.01
C PHE A 390 2.28 31.40 42.12
N VAL A 391 1.10 30.89 42.45
CA VAL A 391 -0.13 31.70 42.61
C VAL A 391 0.03 32.74 43.73
N THR A 392 0.62 32.36 44.84
CA THR A 392 0.83 33.25 45.99
C THR A 392 1.82 34.40 45.64
N GLU A 393 2.88 34.10 44.90
CA GLU A 393 3.94 35.08 44.58
C GLU A 393 3.57 35.98 43.40
N ASN A 394 2.81 35.50 42.43
CA ASN A 394 2.54 36.22 41.17
C ASN A 394 1.10 36.69 41.01
N ASN A 395 0.19 36.27 41.90
CA ASN A 395 -1.21 36.67 41.93
C ASN A 395 -1.91 36.64 40.55
N PRO A 396 -1.81 35.53 39.76
CA PRO A 396 -2.37 35.45 38.41
C PRO A 396 -3.90 35.49 38.43
N ILE A 397 -4.51 36.17 37.45
CA ILE A 397 -5.95 36.17 37.24
C ILE A 397 -6.34 34.81 36.57
N GLN A 398 -5.57 34.42 35.56
CA GLN A 398 -5.78 33.18 34.81
C GLN A 398 -4.47 32.52 34.45
N VAL A 399 -4.46 31.21 34.51
CA VAL A 399 -3.37 30.35 34.01
C VAL A 399 -3.93 29.32 33.07
N LYS A 400 -3.38 29.22 31.88
CA LYS A 400 -3.70 28.14 30.94
C LYS A 400 -2.57 27.13 30.85
N THR A 401 -2.88 25.93 30.37
CA THR A 401 -1.90 24.89 30.06
C THR A 401 -2.45 23.98 28.98
N PHE A 402 -1.56 23.24 28.33
CA PHE A 402 -1.88 22.31 27.26
C PHE A 402 -1.41 20.91 27.63
N LEU A 403 -2.32 19.97 27.63
CA LEU A 403 -2.08 18.57 27.91
C LEU A 403 -2.00 17.79 26.61
N ASP A 404 -0.89 17.09 26.40
CA ASP A 404 -0.70 16.21 25.23
C ASP A 404 -1.60 14.98 25.37
N ARG A 405 -2.57 14.84 24.46
CA ARG A 405 -3.58 13.79 24.47
C ARG A 405 -2.98 12.39 24.35
N ARG A 406 -1.82 12.28 23.71
CA ARG A 406 -1.08 11.02 23.57
C ARG A 406 -0.67 10.42 24.93
N TRP A 407 -0.32 11.28 25.88
CA TRP A 407 0.28 10.90 27.15
C TRP A 407 -0.66 11.03 28.35
N SER A 408 -1.90 11.46 28.15
CA SER A 408 -2.82 11.68 29.26
C SER A 408 -4.27 11.73 28.81
N HIS A 409 -5.15 11.19 29.66
CA HIS A 409 -6.59 11.32 29.49
C HIS A 409 -7.11 12.70 29.89
N SER A 410 -8.27 13.08 29.34
CA SER A 410 -8.99 14.31 29.73
C SER A 410 -9.48 14.26 31.19
N ASN A 411 -9.62 13.08 31.77
CA ASN A 411 -10.15 12.88 33.10
C ASN A 411 -9.07 12.42 34.09
N CYS A 412 -9.14 12.90 35.32
CA CYS A 412 -8.26 12.49 36.43
C CYS A 412 -6.76 12.78 36.21
N ASN A 413 -6.40 13.82 35.46
CA ASN A 413 -5.01 14.22 35.24
C ASN A 413 -4.49 15.15 36.35
N VAL A 414 -3.21 15.52 36.27
CA VAL A 414 -2.54 16.38 37.25
C VAL A 414 -3.17 17.76 37.35
N TYR A 415 -3.70 18.30 36.26
CA TYR A 415 -4.26 19.65 36.21
C TYR A 415 -5.63 19.73 36.90
N ASP A 416 -6.47 18.69 36.77
CA ASP A 416 -7.74 18.60 37.54
C ASP A 416 -7.46 18.70 39.03
N ARG A 417 -6.43 18.01 39.54
CA ARG A 417 -6.03 18.03 40.95
C ARG A 417 -5.49 19.38 41.41
N MET A 418 -5.02 20.20 40.49
CA MET A 418 -4.55 21.59 40.77
C MET A 418 -5.69 22.61 40.63
N GLY A 419 -6.91 22.20 40.31
CA GLY A 419 -8.05 23.08 40.17
C GLY A 419 -8.22 23.71 38.78
N PHE A 420 -7.49 23.23 37.78
CA PHE A 420 -7.76 23.59 36.40
C PHE A 420 -9.01 22.89 35.91
N LYS A 421 -9.71 23.49 34.96
CA LYS A 421 -10.86 22.90 34.26
C LYS A 421 -10.56 22.78 32.78
N LEU A 422 -11.05 21.72 32.17
CA LEU A 422 -10.99 21.54 30.72
C LEU A 422 -11.78 22.67 30.06
N ASP A 423 -11.11 23.47 29.23
CA ASP A 423 -11.69 24.59 28.51
C ASP A 423 -12.00 24.23 27.06
N LYS A 424 -11.10 23.53 26.39
CA LYS A 424 -11.26 23.20 24.98
C LYS A 424 -10.40 21.99 24.56
N THR A 425 -10.98 21.14 23.73
CA THR A 425 -10.20 20.15 22.93
C THR A 425 -9.75 20.80 21.64
N LEU A 426 -8.43 20.81 21.41
CA LEU A 426 -7.83 21.39 20.23
C LEU A 426 -7.69 20.34 19.14
N LYS A 427 -7.87 20.76 17.90
CA LYS A 427 -7.66 19.92 16.72
C LYS A 427 -6.18 19.51 16.59
N PRO A 428 -5.89 18.45 15.83
CA PRO A 428 -4.51 18.09 15.50
C PRO A 428 -3.69 19.28 14.99
N ASP A 429 -2.45 19.37 15.42
CA ASP A 429 -1.46 20.30 14.89
C ASP A 429 -0.34 19.50 14.21
N TYR A 430 0.42 20.16 13.33
CA TYR A 430 1.44 19.50 12.54
C TYR A 430 2.86 19.99 12.86
N ARG A 431 3.80 19.10 12.60
CA ARG A 431 5.23 19.40 12.49
C ARG A 431 5.74 18.98 11.13
N TYR A 432 6.85 19.50 10.68
CA TYR A 432 7.53 19.04 9.46
C TYR A 432 8.54 17.95 9.79
N VAL A 433 8.50 16.87 9.05
CA VAL A 433 9.51 15.81 9.10
C VAL A 433 10.70 16.24 8.25
N VAL A 434 11.88 16.31 8.87
CA VAL A 434 13.15 16.65 8.23
C VAL A 434 14.18 15.61 8.65
N GLY A 435 14.52 14.72 7.73
CA GLY A 435 15.28 13.52 8.08
C GLY A 435 14.50 12.67 9.10
N ASN A 436 15.09 12.40 10.26
CA ASN A 436 14.49 11.58 11.32
C ASN A 436 13.94 12.43 12.48
N LYS A 437 13.56 13.70 12.24
CA LYS A 437 13.10 14.61 13.29
C LYS A 437 11.83 15.34 12.89
N ARG A 438 10.94 15.57 13.86
CA ARG A 438 9.79 16.44 13.74
C ARG A 438 10.17 17.86 14.15
N MET A 439 10.21 18.76 13.21
CA MET A 439 10.55 20.16 13.38
C MET A 439 9.32 21.05 13.51
N HIS A 440 9.38 22.02 14.41
CA HIS A 440 8.25 22.92 14.63
C HIS A 440 7.97 23.81 13.41
N LYS A 441 6.70 23.94 13.02
CA LYS A 441 6.24 24.66 11.83
C LYS A 441 6.72 26.12 11.71
N PHE A 442 7.03 26.80 12.82
CA PHE A 442 7.51 28.19 12.77
C PHE A 442 8.84 28.37 12.04
N GLY A 443 9.68 27.32 12.00
CA GLY A 443 10.92 27.32 11.22
C GLY A 443 10.73 27.23 9.70
N PHE A 444 9.48 26.97 9.26
CA PHE A 444 9.14 26.73 7.85
C PHE A 444 8.23 27.80 7.23
N ARG A 445 8.11 28.97 7.89
CA ARG A 445 7.37 30.11 7.33
C ARG A 445 7.93 30.53 5.97
N LYS A 446 7.09 30.97 5.05
CA LYS A 446 7.45 31.33 3.65
C LYS A 446 8.70 32.22 3.57
N GLN A 447 8.79 33.25 4.39
CA GLN A 447 9.94 34.18 4.40
C GLN A 447 11.25 33.47 4.82
N ILE A 448 11.17 32.51 5.75
CA ILE A 448 12.32 31.73 6.20
C ILE A 448 12.78 30.78 5.09
N LEU A 449 11.83 30.09 4.47
CA LEU A 449 12.10 29.17 3.35
C LEU A 449 12.65 29.91 2.12
N HIS A 450 12.09 31.07 1.81
CA HIS A 450 12.61 31.93 0.74
C HIS A 450 14.07 32.34 1.01
N ARG A 451 14.33 32.90 2.19
CA ARG A 451 15.68 33.35 2.57
C ARG A 451 16.70 32.22 2.62
N LYS A 452 16.30 31.04 3.11
CA LYS A 452 17.22 29.89 3.32
C LYS A 452 17.45 29.07 2.08
N TYR A 453 16.43 28.90 1.22
CA TYR A 453 16.45 27.98 0.08
C TYR A 453 16.19 28.64 -1.27
N GLY A 454 16.00 29.95 -1.35
CA GLY A 454 15.75 30.70 -2.58
C GLY A 454 14.39 30.40 -3.26
N LEU A 455 13.45 29.79 -2.55
CA LEU A 455 12.15 29.39 -3.13
C LEU A 455 11.25 30.61 -3.36
N PRO A 456 10.48 30.65 -4.48
CA PRO A 456 9.61 31.78 -4.81
C PRO A 456 8.52 32.02 -3.76
N LEU A 457 8.32 33.28 -3.34
CA LEU A 457 7.25 33.68 -2.40
C LEU A 457 5.82 33.50 -2.98
N THR A 458 5.69 33.24 -4.27
CA THR A 458 4.41 32.90 -4.92
C THR A 458 3.90 31.52 -4.49
N MET A 459 4.79 30.61 -4.09
CA MET A 459 4.43 29.29 -3.55
C MET A 459 3.86 29.39 -2.15
N THR A 460 2.96 28.48 -1.81
CA THR A 460 2.51 28.28 -0.42
C THR A 460 3.62 27.64 0.43
N GLU A 461 3.54 27.78 1.77
CA GLU A 461 4.45 27.10 2.70
C GLU A 461 4.51 25.60 2.44
N LYS A 462 3.34 24.96 2.24
CA LYS A 462 3.23 23.52 1.97
C LYS A 462 3.94 23.12 0.67
N GLU A 463 3.74 23.87 -0.41
CA GLU A 463 4.41 23.61 -1.69
C GLU A 463 5.92 23.75 -1.60
N MET A 464 6.40 24.81 -0.91
CA MET A 464 7.83 25.00 -0.66
C MET A 464 8.44 23.82 0.12
N CYS A 465 7.76 23.38 1.19
CA CYS A 465 8.21 22.26 2.01
C CYS A 465 8.20 20.95 1.23
N ASN A 466 7.12 20.67 0.48
CA ASN A 466 7.04 19.47 -0.35
C ASN A 466 8.15 19.41 -1.41
N LYS A 467 8.49 20.56 -2.01
CA LYS A 467 9.61 20.66 -2.97
C LYS A 467 10.97 20.32 -2.34
N LEU A 468 11.11 20.58 -1.04
CA LEU A 468 12.30 20.23 -0.26
C LEU A 468 12.25 18.81 0.35
N GLY A 469 11.17 18.06 0.09
CA GLY A 469 10.97 16.74 0.68
C GLY A 469 10.59 16.79 2.16
N PHE A 470 10.10 17.92 2.66
CA PHE A 470 9.61 18.08 4.04
C PHE A 470 8.10 17.89 4.05
N HIS A 471 7.63 16.85 4.71
CA HIS A 471 6.22 16.52 4.78
C HIS A 471 5.67 16.76 6.19
N ARG A 472 4.40 17.12 6.28
CA ARG A 472 3.73 17.30 7.56
C ARG A 472 3.43 15.95 8.20
N ILE A 473 3.55 15.89 9.51
CA ILE A 473 3.01 14.81 10.34
C ILE A 473 2.13 15.45 11.41
N TRP A 474 0.95 14.88 11.64
CA TRP A 474 -0.06 15.43 12.50
C TRP A 474 -0.10 14.67 13.83
N ASP A 475 -0.36 15.39 14.93
CA ASP A 475 -0.62 14.77 16.23
C ASP A 475 -2.12 14.40 16.39
N CYS A 476 -2.53 13.91 17.57
CA CYS A 476 -3.93 13.61 17.90
C CYS A 476 -4.63 14.76 18.65
N GLY A 477 -4.03 15.94 18.66
CA GLY A 477 -4.56 17.13 19.34
C GLY A 477 -4.14 17.26 20.80
N LEU A 478 -4.58 18.34 21.41
CA LEU A 478 -4.26 18.71 22.79
C LEU A 478 -5.54 19.05 23.55
N PHE A 479 -5.51 18.89 24.87
CA PHE A 479 -6.51 19.46 25.77
C PHE A 479 -6.02 20.77 26.35
N ARG A 480 -6.79 21.86 26.22
CA ARG A 480 -6.51 23.11 26.88
C ARG A 480 -7.21 23.15 28.22
N TYR A 481 -6.46 23.34 29.29
CA TYR A 481 -6.95 23.51 30.64
C TYR A 481 -6.74 24.96 31.12
N VAL A 482 -7.68 25.46 31.89
CA VAL A 482 -7.64 26.83 32.42
C VAL A 482 -7.94 26.81 33.92
N TRP A 483 -7.06 27.44 34.67
CA TRP A 483 -7.29 27.79 36.06
C TRP A 483 -7.62 29.30 36.15
N LYS A 484 -8.62 29.66 36.93
CA LYS A 484 -9.01 31.04 37.19
C LYS A 484 -8.95 31.28 38.71
N LYS A 485 -8.49 32.46 39.12
CA LYS A 485 -8.58 32.87 40.50
C LYS A 485 -10.03 32.98 40.89
N ASN A 486 -10.44 32.31 41.97
CA ASN A 486 -11.79 32.53 42.53
C ASN A 486 -11.81 33.98 43.03
N THR A 487 -12.70 34.77 42.44
CA THR A 487 -13.05 36.13 42.89
C THR A 487 -13.79 36.05 44.17
#